data_15c51d5004f45c957e137e0fe624a40c
#
_entry.id   15c51d5004f45c957e137e0fe624a40c
#
_cell.length_a   1.000
_cell.length_b   1.000
_cell.length_c   1.000
_cell.angle_alpha   90.00
_cell.angle_beta   90.00
_cell.angle_gamma   90.00
#
_symmetry.space_group_name_H-M   'P 1'
#
loop_
_entity.id
_entity.type
_entity.pdbx_description
1 polymer ?
#
loop_
_entity_poly.entity_id
_entity_poly.type
_entity_poly.pdbx_seq_one_letter_code
_entity_poly.pdbx_strand_id
1 'polypeptide(L)'
;MSAVVAVIPARGGSKGVPRKNLRRVGGVPLVARAVAAARRCPEIDRVIVSTDDADIAAVAAEWGAEVVERPVELAGDEASSESAVLHVLETLDPDADAIGVVVLLQATSPFLDVPALGDAVRLVRSRRRDVVFSAVETYGFLWRRATGDAAEAVNHEASARPRRQDREPHFLETGAFYVLRAKAFRVTRHRFFGSVGITEVAARTAIEIDTEDELAVARALAPLVDRPEPLDVDAVVTDFDGVHTDDTALLDQHGVETVRVSRSDGMGVSLLRRAGVPILILSTEANPVVTARARKLGVDVVQQCDDKAAALRAWAAEHRLPLSRIAYLGNDANDLPCLEIVGWPVVVPDAHPRVRAAARVVLDTPGGDGAVRDLAERVLSARDAAPAASLPGSGVAAAPTKENP
;
A
#
# COMPACT_ATOMS: atom_id res chain seq x y z
N MET A 1 -5.89 -27.19 1.49
CA MET A 1 -6.81 -26.24 0.82
C MET A 1 -6.11 -25.81 -0.47
N SER A 2 -6.84 -25.65 -1.58
CA SER A 2 -6.26 -25.13 -2.82
C SER A 2 -5.86 -23.67 -2.68
N ALA A 3 -4.75 -23.30 -3.33
CA ALA A 3 -4.19 -21.96 -3.24
C ALA A 3 -5.06 -20.88 -3.93
N VAL A 4 -4.94 -19.65 -3.43
CA VAL A 4 -5.44 -18.42 -4.06
C VAL A 4 -4.26 -17.68 -4.68
N VAL A 5 -4.27 -17.52 -6.00
CA VAL A 5 -3.17 -16.91 -6.75
C VAL A 5 -3.62 -15.62 -7.42
N ALA A 6 -2.96 -14.50 -7.11
CA ALA A 6 -3.14 -13.26 -7.85
C ALA A 6 -2.22 -13.25 -9.07
N VAL A 7 -2.79 -12.93 -10.23
CA VAL A 7 -2.06 -12.76 -11.49
C VAL A 7 -2.23 -11.31 -11.95
N ILE A 8 -1.11 -10.65 -12.20
CA ILE A 8 -1.01 -9.27 -12.67
C ILE A 8 -0.43 -9.30 -14.09
N PRO A 9 -1.26 -9.23 -15.13
CA PRO A 9 -0.76 -9.11 -16.51
C PRO A 9 -0.17 -7.71 -16.72
N ALA A 10 1.12 -7.63 -17.03
CA ALA A 10 1.82 -6.36 -17.21
C ALA A 10 2.78 -6.44 -18.41
N ARG A 11 2.27 -6.16 -19.64
CA ARG A 11 3.10 -6.18 -20.85
C ARG A 11 3.95 -4.93 -20.99
N GLY A 12 5.08 -5.01 -21.70
CA GLY A 12 5.97 -3.88 -21.99
C GLY A 12 5.38 -2.87 -22.98
N GLY A 13 4.65 -3.36 -23.98
CA GLY A 13 4.00 -2.53 -25.01
C GLY A 13 2.69 -1.92 -24.53
N SER A 14 2.63 -0.60 -24.36
CA SER A 14 1.40 0.14 -24.03
C SER A 14 1.19 1.29 -25.00
N LYS A 15 0.00 1.36 -25.67
CA LYS A 15 -0.30 2.34 -26.72
C LYS A 15 -0.65 3.72 -26.16
N GLY A 16 -1.52 3.79 -25.15
CA GLY A 16 -2.02 5.06 -24.62
C GLY A 16 -1.00 5.80 -23.75
N VAL A 17 -0.26 5.07 -22.90
CA VAL A 17 0.80 5.63 -22.05
C VAL A 17 2.06 4.79 -22.25
N PRO A 18 3.14 5.35 -22.85
CA PRO A 18 4.39 4.60 -23.05
C PRO A 18 4.95 4.06 -21.73
N ARG A 19 5.32 2.76 -21.73
CA ARG A 19 5.84 2.05 -20.55
C ARG A 19 4.91 2.15 -19.32
N LYS A 20 3.60 2.14 -19.51
CA LYS A 20 2.55 2.40 -18.53
C LYS A 20 2.81 1.71 -17.18
N ASN A 21 3.12 0.42 -17.18
CA ASN A 21 3.30 -0.37 -15.98
C ASN A 21 4.48 0.08 -15.07
N LEU A 22 5.42 0.84 -15.63
CA LEU A 22 6.56 1.43 -14.91
C LEU A 22 6.33 2.92 -14.56
N ARG A 23 5.23 3.52 -15.04
CA ARG A 23 4.91 4.92 -14.68
C ARG A 23 4.53 4.98 -13.19
N ARG A 24 4.95 6.06 -12.54
CA ARG A 24 4.78 6.23 -11.10
C ARG A 24 3.54 7.05 -10.76
N VAL A 25 2.82 6.57 -9.75
CA VAL A 25 1.72 7.27 -9.07
C VAL A 25 2.03 7.26 -7.59
N GLY A 26 2.06 8.41 -6.93
CA GLY A 26 2.53 8.51 -5.54
C GLY A 26 3.97 8.02 -5.33
N GLY A 27 4.86 8.25 -6.31
CA GLY A 27 6.25 7.78 -6.25
C GLY A 27 6.48 6.31 -6.61
N VAL A 28 5.44 5.47 -6.67
CA VAL A 28 5.52 4.00 -6.83
C VAL A 28 5.09 3.58 -8.25
N PRO A 29 5.84 2.70 -8.94
CA PRO A 29 5.44 2.17 -10.26
C PRO A 29 4.09 1.44 -10.20
N LEU A 30 3.28 1.52 -11.27
CA LEU A 30 1.94 0.91 -11.30
C LEU A 30 1.97 -0.60 -11.02
N VAL A 31 2.88 -1.35 -11.64
CA VAL A 31 3.03 -2.79 -11.36
C VAL A 31 3.38 -3.05 -9.90
N ALA A 32 4.26 -2.24 -9.31
CA ALA A 32 4.65 -2.37 -7.91
C ALA A 32 3.48 -2.07 -6.96
N ARG A 33 2.63 -1.09 -7.29
CA ARG A 33 1.40 -0.81 -6.53
C ARG A 33 0.45 -2.00 -6.51
N ALA A 34 0.24 -2.63 -7.65
CA ALA A 34 -0.61 -3.82 -7.76
C ALA A 34 -0.02 -5.00 -6.97
N VAL A 35 1.29 -5.24 -7.05
CA VAL A 35 2.00 -6.26 -6.26
C VAL A 35 1.85 -5.98 -4.77
N ALA A 36 2.13 -4.76 -4.32
CA ALA A 36 2.02 -4.37 -2.91
C ALA A 36 0.60 -4.54 -2.37
N ALA A 37 -0.42 -4.17 -3.14
CA ALA A 37 -1.82 -4.35 -2.75
C ALA A 37 -2.20 -5.83 -2.64
N ALA A 38 -1.81 -6.66 -3.61
CA ALA A 38 -2.05 -8.11 -3.58
C ALA A 38 -1.37 -8.78 -2.38
N ARG A 39 -0.13 -8.41 -2.08
CA ARG A 39 0.61 -8.95 -0.92
C ARG A 39 0.05 -8.54 0.44
N ARG A 40 -0.63 -7.39 0.52
CA ARG A 40 -1.33 -6.96 1.73
C ARG A 40 -2.67 -7.64 1.94
N CYS A 41 -3.19 -8.38 0.97
CA CYS A 41 -4.44 -9.13 1.10
C CYS A 41 -4.16 -10.51 1.73
N PRO A 42 -4.59 -10.77 2.97
CA PRO A 42 -4.27 -12.02 3.68
C PRO A 42 -4.88 -13.27 3.03
N GLU A 43 -5.88 -13.08 2.17
CA GLU A 43 -6.56 -14.15 1.45
C GLU A 43 -5.80 -14.65 0.22
N ILE A 44 -4.72 -13.95 -0.18
CA ILE A 44 -3.89 -14.29 -1.35
C ILE A 44 -2.61 -15.00 -0.91
N ASP A 45 -2.40 -16.21 -1.41
CA ASP A 45 -1.24 -17.04 -1.03
C ASP A 45 0.00 -16.71 -1.88
N ARG A 46 -0.19 -16.35 -3.18
CA ARG A 46 0.92 -16.08 -4.11
C ARG A 46 0.55 -14.92 -5.04
N VAL A 47 1.55 -14.11 -5.38
CA VAL A 47 1.40 -12.98 -6.32
C VAL A 47 2.33 -13.19 -7.51
N ILE A 48 1.76 -13.26 -8.69
CA ILE A 48 2.45 -13.54 -9.95
C ILE A 48 2.30 -12.36 -10.89
N VAL A 49 3.41 -11.88 -11.43
CA VAL A 49 3.41 -10.92 -12.55
C VAL A 49 3.72 -11.66 -13.83
N SER A 50 2.82 -11.57 -14.82
CA SER A 50 3.02 -12.12 -16.16
C SER A 50 3.46 -11.00 -17.10
N THR A 51 4.72 -11.05 -17.58
CA THR A 51 5.30 -9.99 -18.40
C THR A 51 6.26 -10.53 -19.45
N ASP A 52 6.38 -9.79 -20.55
CA ASP A 52 7.35 -9.96 -21.65
C ASP A 52 8.53 -8.96 -21.53
N ASP A 53 8.51 -8.08 -20.51
CA ASP A 53 9.45 -6.95 -20.35
C ASP A 53 10.35 -7.18 -19.14
N ALA A 54 11.67 -7.17 -19.35
CA ALA A 54 12.66 -7.42 -18.31
C ALA A 54 12.68 -6.36 -17.19
N ASP A 55 12.40 -5.08 -17.50
CA ASP A 55 12.36 -4.02 -16.50
C ASP A 55 11.12 -4.16 -15.60
N ILE A 56 9.98 -4.56 -16.19
CA ILE A 56 8.77 -4.87 -15.41
C ILE A 56 9.02 -6.08 -14.51
N ALA A 57 9.68 -7.13 -15.05
CA ALA A 57 10.04 -8.32 -14.29
C ALA A 57 10.94 -7.99 -13.10
N ALA A 58 11.96 -7.15 -13.31
CA ALA A 58 12.87 -6.71 -12.24
C ALA A 58 12.13 -5.94 -11.13
N VAL A 59 11.28 -4.98 -11.50
CA VAL A 59 10.47 -4.24 -10.52
C VAL A 59 9.50 -5.16 -9.79
N ALA A 60 8.84 -6.08 -10.49
CA ALA A 60 7.91 -7.02 -9.87
C ALA A 60 8.60 -7.93 -8.84
N ALA A 61 9.77 -8.47 -9.18
CA ALA A 61 10.58 -9.30 -8.28
C ALA A 61 11.09 -8.50 -7.07
N GLU A 62 11.55 -7.27 -7.29
CA GLU A 62 11.97 -6.36 -6.21
C GLU A 62 10.84 -6.15 -5.18
N TRP A 63 9.60 -6.04 -5.64
CA TRP A 63 8.42 -5.86 -4.78
C TRP A 63 7.83 -7.19 -4.27
N GLY A 64 8.51 -8.31 -4.55
CA GLY A 64 8.23 -9.63 -3.97
C GLY A 64 7.12 -10.41 -4.68
N ALA A 65 6.90 -10.16 -5.96
CA ALA A 65 6.12 -11.04 -6.82
C ALA A 65 6.99 -12.13 -7.45
N GLU A 66 6.39 -13.27 -7.71
CA GLU A 66 6.94 -14.24 -8.64
C GLU A 66 6.71 -13.75 -10.08
N VAL A 67 7.65 -14.03 -10.97
CA VAL A 67 7.54 -13.62 -12.37
C VAL A 67 7.36 -14.86 -13.26
N VAL A 68 6.36 -14.78 -14.11
CA VAL A 68 6.16 -15.74 -15.21
C VAL A 68 6.41 -14.99 -16.52
N GLU A 69 7.45 -15.40 -17.24
CA GLU A 69 7.77 -14.85 -18.55
C GLU A 69 6.63 -15.15 -19.53
N ARG A 70 6.13 -14.10 -20.16
CA ARG A 70 5.01 -14.21 -21.12
C ARG A 70 5.57 -14.38 -22.52
N PRO A 71 5.17 -15.43 -23.26
CA PRO A 71 5.51 -15.55 -24.66
C PRO A 71 5.05 -14.32 -25.49
N VAL A 72 5.86 -13.94 -26.47
CA VAL A 72 5.61 -12.73 -27.31
C VAL A 72 4.26 -12.81 -28.01
N GLU A 73 3.82 -14.02 -28.38
CA GLU A 73 2.52 -14.28 -29.01
C GLU A 73 1.34 -13.92 -28.08
N LEU A 74 1.56 -13.96 -26.76
CA LEU A 74 0.56 -13.59 -25.74
C LEU A 74 0.75 -12.16 -25.22
N ALA A 75 1.71 -11.41 -25.74
CA ALA A 75 2.01 -10.02 -25.36
C ALA A 75 1.57 -8.99 -26.42
N GLY A 76 1.08 -9.44 -27.56
CA GLY A 76 0.59 -8.59 -28.65
C GLY A 76 -0.62 -7.75 -28.26
N ASP A 77 -0.97 -6.80 -29.16
CA ASP A 77 -2.05 -5.83 -28.92
C ASP A 77 -3.45 -6.45 -28.83
N GLU A 78 -3.66 -7.59 -29.47
CA GLU A 78 -4.92 -8.33 -29.46
C GLU A 78 -4.99 -9.38 -28.33
N ALA A 79 -3.89 -9.58 -27.60
CA ALA A 79 -3.84 -10.54 -26.52
C ALA A 79 -4.69 -10.08 -25.32
N SER A 80 -5.63 -10.92 -24.92
CA SER A 80 -6.50 -10.63 -23.76
C SER A 80 -5.78 -10.84 -22.43
N SER A 81 -6.27 -10.19 -21.39
CA SER A 81 -5.79 -10.45 -20.02
C SER A 81 -6.06 -11.91 -19.60
N GLU A 82 -7.14 -12.50 -20.09
CA GLU A 82 -7.51 -13.89 -19.87
C GLU A 82 -6.45 -14.86 -20.40
N SER A 83 -5.90 -14.61 -21.59
CA SER A 83 -4.85 -15.46 -22.17
C SER A 83 -3.58 -15.47 -21.33
N ALA A 84 -3.21 -14.30 -20.75
CA ALA A 84 -2.09 -14.19 -19.83
C ALA A 84 -2.32 -14.96 -18.52
N VAL A 85 -3.53 -14.87 -17.96
CA VAL A 85 -3.90 -15.63 -16.74
C VAL A 85 -3.91 -17.13 -17.00
N LEU A 86 -4.46 -17.57 -18.14
CA LEU A 86 -4.47 -18.99 -18.52
C LEU A 86 -3.05 -19.53 -18.68
N HIS A 87 -2.16 -18.79 -19.32
CA HIS A 87 -0.75 -19.18 -19.46
C HIS A 87 -0.08 -19.34 -18.08
N VAL A 88 -0.30 -18.43 -17.15
CA VAL A 88 0.22 -18.55 -15.77
C VAL A 88 -0.34 -19.81 -15.09
N LEU A 89 -1.64 -20.05 -15.21
CA LEU A 89 -2.25 -21.25 -14.62
C LEU A 89 -1.70 -22.55 -15.24
N GLU A 90 -1.52 -22.59 -16.56
CA GLU A 90 -0.94 -23.74 -17.25
C GLU A 90 0.52 -23.97 -16.87
N THR A 91 1.28 -22.90 -16.63
CA THR A 91 2.69 -22.97 -16.20
C THR A 91 2.86 -23.46 -14.76
N LEU A 92 2.03 -22.94 -13.83
CA LEU A 92 2.22 -23.17 -12.39
C LEU A 92 1.42 -24.35 -11.84
N ASP A 93 0.35 -24.76 -12.52
CA ASP A 93 -0.59 -25.79 -12.07
C ASP A 93 -1.16 -26.54 -13.28
N PRO A 94 -0.32 -27.28 -14.04
CA PRO A 94 -0.73 -27.98 -15.26
C PRO A 94 -1.83 -29.02 -15.00
N ASP A 95 -1.82 -29.65 -13.84
CA ASP A 95 -2.79 -30.70 -13.44
C ASP A 95 -4.11 -30.12 -12.90
N ALA A 96 -4.21 -28.80 -12.73
CA ALA A 96 -5.39 -28.05 -12.27
C ALA A 96 -5.91 -28.46 -10.87
N ASP A 97 -5.03 -28.87 -9.99
CA ASP A 97 -5.36 -29.39 -8.64
C ASP A 97 -4.90 -28.45 -7.51
N ALA A 98 -3.84 -27.67 -7.73
CA ALA A 98 -3.21 -26.85 -6.71
C ALA A 98 -3.90 -25.48 -6.53
N ILE A 99 -4.37 -24.84 -7.63
CA ILE A 99 -4.96 -23.49 -7.61
C ILE A 99 -6.49 -23.59 -7.68
N GLY A 100 -7.16 -23.15 -6.62
CA GLY A 100 -8.61 -23.16 -6.54
C GLY A 100 -9.28 -21.84 -6.95
N VAL A 101 -8.62 -20.73 -6.65
CA VAL A 101 -9.08 -19.39 -6.97
C VAL A 101 -7.95 -18.62 -7.65
N VAL A 102 -8.27 -17.94 -8.73
CA VAL A 102 -7.37 -16.99 -9.39
C VAL A 102 -7.95 -15.59 -9.31
N VAL A 103 -7.10 -14.64 -9.00
CA VAL A 103 -7.43 -13.22 -8.96
C VAL A 103 -6.71 -12.53 -10.11
N LEU A 104 -7.45 -12.04 -11.10
CA LEU A 104 -6.91 -11.16 -12.12
C LEU A 104 -6.88 -9.74 -11.56
N LEU A 105 -5.69 -9.16 -11.41
CA LEU A 105 -5.48 -7.77 -10.99
C LEU A 105 -4.95 -6.95 -12.15
N GLN A 106 -5.52 -5.79 -12.39
CA GLN A 106 -5.02 -4.87 -13.41
C GLN A 106 -4.08 -3.82 -12.79
N ALA A 107 -2.84 -3.76 -13.27
CA ALA A 107 -1.87 -2.74 -12.85
C ALA A 107 -2.29 -1.31 -13.27
N THR A 108 -3.21 -1.19 -14.21
CA THR A 108 -3.81 0.08 -14.67
C THR A 108 -4.71 0.74 -13.62
N SER A 109 -5.14 0.00 -12.61
CA SER A 109 -5.93 0.51 -11.48
C SER A 109 -5.00 0.78 -10.28
N PRO A 110 -4.53 2.04 -10.09
CA PRO A 110 -3.46 2.36 -9.12
C PRO A 110 -3.89 2.25 -7.66
N PHE A 111 -5.18 2.26 -7.37
CA PHE A 111 -5.73 2.34 -6.02
C PHE A 111 -6.62 1.13 -5.70
N LEU A 112 -5.99 -0.03 -5.50
CA LEU A 112 -6.71 -1.25 -5.15
C LEU A 112 -7.27 -1.20 -3.72
N ASP A 113 -8.57 -1.45 -3.58
CA ASP A 113 -9.24 -1.59 -2.29
C ASP A 113 -8.98 -2.99 -1.73
N VAL A 114 -7.97 -3.11 -0.85
CA VAL A 114 -7.53 -4.41 -0.31
C VAL A 114 -8.60 -5.09 0.55
N PRO A 115 -9.33 -4.41 1.44
CA PRO A 115 -10.48 -5.00 2.14
C PRO A 115 -11.54 -5.57 1.19
N ALA A 116 -11.94 -4.81 0.18
CA ALA A 116 -12.92 -5.25 -0.82
C ALA A 116 -12.43 -6.46 -1.63
N LEU A 117 -11.13 -6.48 -1.97
CA LEU A 117 -10.48 -7.62 -2.62
C LEU A 117 -10.55 -8.89 -1.74
N GLY A 118 -10.25 -8.77 -0.45
CA GLY A 118 -10.34 -9.88 0.51
C GLY A 118 -11.77 -10.41 0.63
N ASP A 119 -12.78 -9.52 0.69
CA ASP A 119 -14.20 -9.90 0.69
C ASP A 119 -14.59 -10.69 -0.57
N ALA A 120 -14.15 -10.23 -1.75
CA ALA A 120 -14.38 -10.91 -3.02
C ALA A 120 -13.76 -12.32 -3.02
N VAL A 121 -12.52 -12.46 -2.54
CA VAL A 121 -11.84 -13.77 -2.43
C VAL A 121 -12.63 -14.70 -1.50
N ARG A 122 -13.08 -14.21 -0.35
CA ARG A 122 -13.89 -15.02 0.59
C ARG A 122 -15.19 -15.53 -0.04
N LEU A 123 -15.86 -14.70 -0.85
CA LEU A 123 -17.11 -15.09 -1.53
C LEU A 123 -16.89 -16.21 -2.56
N VAL A 124 -15.81 -16.15 -3.33
CA VAL A 124 -15.49 -17.17 -4.34
C VAL A 124 -14.95 -18.44 -3.68
N ARG A 125 -14.04 -18.32 -2.72
CA ARG A 125 -13.46 -19.45 -1.99
C ARG A 125 -14.51 -20.27 -1.23
N SER A 126 -15.52 -19.60 -0.65
CA SER A 126 -16.65 -20.26 0.01
C SER A 126 -17.71 -20.80 -0.96
N ARG A 127 -17.50 -20.70 -2.26
CA ARG A 127 -18.41 -21.12 -3.33
C ARG A 127 -19.79 -20.41 -3.31
N ARG A 128 -19.87 -19.23 -2.70
CA ARG A 128 -21.11 -18.41 -2.73
C ARG A 128 -21.28 -17.74 -4.10
N ARG A 129 -20.17 -17.50 -4.80
CA ARG A 129 -20.14 -17.00 -6.18
C ARG A 129 -19.08 -17.75 -6.97
N ASP A 130 -19.24 -17.81 -8.28
CA ASP A 130 -18.25 -18.35 -9.21
C ASP A 130 -17.27 -17.27 -9.66
N VAL A 131 -17.77 -16.05 -9.79
CA VAL A 131 -17.02 -14.85 -10.16
C VAL A 131 -17.45 -13.69 -9.26
N VAL A 132 -16.48 -12.88 -8.82
CA VAL A 132 -16.74 -11.58 -8.16
C VAL A 132 -15.79 -10.54 -8.76
N PHE A 133 -16.31 -9.37 -9.10
CA PHE A 133 -15.53 -8.27 -9.64
C PHE A 133 -15.77 -6.97 -8.89
N SER A 134 -14.82 -6.02 -9.04
CA SER A 134 -14.89 -4.70 -8.44
C SER A 134 -15.78 -3.75 -9.26
N ALA A 135 -16.69 -3.06 -8.59
CA ALA A 135 -17.52 -2.06 -9.23
C ALA A 135 -17.80 -0.88 -8.29
N VAL A 136 -18.13 0.26 -8.87
CA VAL A 136 -18.53 1.47 -8.15
C VAL A 136 -19.99 1.79 -8.46
N GLU A 137 -20.73 2.16 -7.41
CA GLU A 137 -22.11 2.61 -7.57
C GLU A 137 -22.16 3.88 -8.43
N THR A 138 -23.03 3.87 -9.44
CA THR A 138 -23.21 5.02 -10.35
C THR A 138 -24.69 5.35 -10.55
N TYR A 139 -24.96 6.64 -10.66
CA TYR A 139 -26.26 7.20 -11.01
C TYR A 139 -26.19 7.98 -12.35
N GLY A 140 -25.12 7.74 -13.14
CA GLY A 140 -24.96 8.37 -14.45
C GLY A 140 -26.11 8.05 -15.39
N PHE A 141 -26.57 9.04 -16.15
CA PHE A 141 -27.49 8.85 -17.26
C PHE A 141 -26.67 8.54 -18.51
N LEU A 142 -26.78 7.30 -19.00
CA LEU A 142 -26.03 6.85 -20.19
C LEU A 142 -26.84 7.13 -21.45
N TRP A 143 -26.15 7.67 -22.45
CA TRP A 143 -26.69 7.91 -23.79
C TRP A 143 -25.80 7.26 -24.83
N ARG A 144 -26.38 6.73 -25.87
CA ARG A 144 -25.66 6.29 -27.09
C ARG A 144 -25.98 7.19 -28.25
N ARG A 145 -25.01 7.33 -29.16
CA ARG A 145 -25.25 8.00 -30.42
C ARG A 145 -26.04 7.03 -31.32
N ALA A 146 -27.17 7.48 -31.85
CA ALA A 146 -27.98 6.77 -32.82
C ALA A 146 -27.64 7.19 -34.25
N THR A 147 -28.44 6.82 -35.22
CA THR A 147 -28.24 7.18 -36.62
C THR A 147 -28.33 8.70 -36.82
N GLY A 148 -27.32 9.27 -37.47
CA GLY A 148 -27.16 10.73 -37.58
C GLY A 148 -26.66 11.36 -36.30
N ASP A 149 -27.19 12.54 -35.94
CA ASP A 149 -26.82 13.28 -34.72
C ASP A 149 -27.77 13.00 -33.54
N ALA A 150 -28.67 12.03 -33.66
CA ALA A 150 -29.60 11.67 -32.61
C ALA A 150 -28.91 10.97 -31.43
N ALA A 151 -29.47 11.16 -30.23
CA ALA A 151 -29.04 10.47 -29.02
C ALA A 151 -30.19 9.64 -28.45
N GLU A 152 -29.90 8.41 -28.03
CA GLU A 152 -30.85 7.52 -27.38
C GLU A 152 -30.40 7.25 -25.93
N ALA A 153 -31.36 7.28 -25.02
CA ALA A 153 -31.14 6.92 -23.61
C ALA A 153 -30.89 5.40 -23.47
N VAL A 154 -29.92 5.01 -22.65
CA VAL A 154 -29.52 3.60 -22.47
C VAL A 154 -30.12 3.01 -21.19
N ASN A 155 -29.99 3.71 -20.07
CA ASN A 155 -30.36 3.21 -18.73
C ASN A 155 -31.43 4.05 -18.03
N HIS A 156 -32.17 4.85 -18.79
CA HIS A 156 -33.25 5.70 -18.28
C HIS A 156 -34.24 6.06 -19.38
N GLU A 157 -35.38 6.62 -19.00
CA GLU A 157 -36.31 7.22 -19.96
C GLU A 157 -35.89 8.67 -20.25
N ALA A 158 -35.77 9.05 -21.53
CA ALA A 158 -35.34 10.38 -21.94
C ALA A 158 -36.28 11.50 -21.46
N SER A 159 -37.57 11.19 -21.28
CA SER A 159 -38.61 12.10 -20.81
C SER A 159 -38.68 12.25 -19.30
N ALA A 160 -37.98 11.40 -18.54
CA ALA A 160 -38.03 11.37 -17.07
C ALA A 160 -36.63 11.56 -16.48
N ARG A 161 -36.51 12.52 -15.55
CA ARG A 161 -35.25 12.80 -14.82
C ARG A 161 -35.48 12.61 -13.32
N PRO A 162 -35.57 11.36 -12.83
CA PRO A 162 -35.74 11.11 -11.41
C PRO A 162 -34.51 11.58 -10.63
N ARG A 163 -34.73 12.01 -9.37
CA ARG A 163 -33.66 12.38 -8.46
C ARG A 163 -32.83 11.14 -8.10
N ARG A 164 -31.58 11.34 -7.67
CA ARG A 164 -30.65 10.25 -7.29
C ARG A 164 -31.28 9.25 -6.32
N GLN A 165 -31.93 9.75 -5.28
CA GLN A 165 -32.56 8.91 -4.24
C GLN A 165 -33.80 8.13 -4.73
N ASP A 166 -34.36 8.47 -5.90
CA ASP A 166 -35.55 7.84 -6.47
C ASP A 166 -35.17 6.82 -7.58
N ARG A 167 -33.87 6.57 -7.76
CA ARG A 167 -33.34 5.67 -8.79
C ARG A 167 -32.78 4.39 -8.18
N GLU A 168 -32.97 3.30 -8.90
CA GLU A 168 -32.20 2.07 -8.63
C GLU A 168 -30.71 2.32 -8.93
N PRO A 169 -29.80 1.94 -8.01
CA PRO A 169 -28.37 2.06 -8.27
C PRO A 169 -27.91 1.12 -9.38
N HIS A 170 -27.04 1.62 -10.24
CA HIS A 170 -26.31 0.81 -11.20
C HIS A 170 -24.86 0.72 -10.75
N PHE A 171 -24.14 -0.28 -11.23
CA PHE A 171 -22.73 -0.50 -10.90
C PHE A 171 -21.89 -0.41 -12.16
N LEU A 172 -20.88 0.45 -12.12
CA LEU A 172 -19.87 0.57 -13.15
C LEU A 172 -18.70 -0.33 -12.79
N GLU A 173 -18.37 -1.26 -13.66
CA GLU A 173 -17.17 -2.10 -13.56
C GLU A 173 -15.91 -1.22 -13.55
N THR A 174 -15.00 -1.44 -12.57
CA THR A 174 -13.80 -0.59 -12.42
C THR A 174 -12.55 -1.17 -13.07
N GLY A 175 -12.60 -2.42 -13.54
CA GLY A 175 -11.44 -3.10 -14.10
C GLY A 175 -10.39 -3.53 -13.07
N ALA A 176 -10.45 -3.06 -11.84
CA ALA A 176 -9.36 -3.21 -10.87
C ALA A 176 -9.05 -4.67 -10.52
N PHE A 177 -10.08 -5.49 -10.27
CA PHE A 177 -9.88 -6.91 -10.00
C PHE A 177 -11.09 -7.78 -10.36
N TYR A 178 -10.78 -9.06 -10.67
CA TYR A 178 -11.74 -10.13 -10.91
C TYR A 178 -11.28 -11.37 -10.17
N VAL A 179 -12.11 -11.90 -9.31
CA VAL A 179 -11.85 -13.12 -8.54
C VAL A 179 -12.65 -14.25 -9.15
N LEU A 180 -11.98 -15.32 -9.52
CA LEU A 180 -12.53 -16.36 -10.40
C LEU A 180 -12.23 -17.76 -9.81
N ARG A 181 -13.16 -18.70 -9.95
CA ARG A 181 -12.88 -20.12 -9.71
C ARG A 181 -11.98 -20.65 -10.82
N ALA A 182 -10.73 -21.04 -10.48
CA ALA A 182 -9.69 -21.35 -11.44
C ALA A 182 -10.10 -22.50 -12.40
N LYS A 183 -10.70 -23.58 -11.90
CA LYS A 183 -11.13 -24.73 -12.73
C LYS A 183 -12.20 -24.34 -13.76
N ALA A 184 -13.18 -23.53 -13.39
CA ALA A 184 -14.22 -23.08 -14.30
C ALA A 184 -13.67 -22.07 -15.33
N PHE A 185 -12.80 -21.16 -14.88
CA PHE A 185 -12.13 -20.21 -15.77
C PHE A 185 -11.30 -20.90 -16.88
N ARG A 186 -10.57 -21.97 -16.55
CA ARG A 186 -9.83 -22.77 -17.55
C ARG A 186 -10.75 -23.33 -18.67
N VAL A 187 -11.98 -23.71 -18.30
CA VAL A 187 -12.96 -24.28 -19.24
C VAL A 187 -13.59 -23.17 -20.08
N THR A 188 -14.07 -22.11 -19.43
CA THR A 188 -14.81 -21.04 -20.11
C THR A 188 -13.89 -20.08 -20.87
N ARG A 189 -12.64 -19.95 -20.45
CA ARG A 189 -11.62 -19.02 -20.98
C ARG A 189 -12.08 -17.56 -21.01
N HIS A 190 -13.07 -17.21 -20.18
CA HIS A 190 -13.68 -15.90 -20.08
C HIS A 190 -13.92 -15.55 -18.61
N ARG A 191 -13.80 -14.25 -18.25
CA ARG A 191 -13.90 -13.78 -16.85
C ARG A 191 -15.29 -13.81 -16.24
N PHE A 192 -16.34 -13.90 -17.05
CA PHE A 192 -17.73 -13.97 -16.57
C PHE A 192 -18.35 -15.33 -16.90
N PHE A 193 -18.67 -16.10 -15.86
CA PHE A 193 -19.33 -17.40 -15.94
C PHE A 193 -20.06 -17.73 -14.64
N GLY A 194 -21.03 -18.66 -14.71
CA GLY A 194 -21.77 -19.12 -13.53
C GLY A 194 -22.46 -17.98 -12.78
N SER A 195 -22.39 -18.01 -11.48
CA SER A 195 -22.97 -16.98 -10.61
C SER A 195 -21.99 -15.82 -10.40
N VAL A 196 -22.36 -14.66 -10.92
CA VAL A 196 -21.54 -13.43 -10.86
C VAL A 196 -21.98 -12.58 -9.67
N GLY A 197 -21.02 -12.07 -8.91
CA GLY A 197 -21.22 -11.13 -7.79
C GLY A 197 -20.42 -9.85 -7.99
N ILE A 198 -20.83 -8.81 -7.31
CA ILE A 198 -20.18 -7.50 -7.28
C ILE A 198 -19.59 -7.29 -5.89
N THR A 199 -18.38 -6.73 -5.83
CA THR A 199 -17.84 -6.10 -4.63
C THR A 199 -17.73 -4.60 -4.91
N GLU A 200 -18.46 -3.84 -4.10
CA GLU A 200 -18.45 -2.39 -4.21
C GLU A 200 -17.15 -1.81 -3.67
N VAL A 201 -16.57 -0.87 -4.41
CA VAL A 201 -15.36 -0.14 -4.02
C VAL A 201 -15.63 1.36 -3.95
N ALA A 202 -14.81 2.08 -3.18
CA ALA A 202 -14.97 3.52 -3.05
C ALA A 202 -14.72 4.22 -4.39
N ALA A 203 -15.53 5.23 -4.72
CA ALA A 203 -15.41 5.97 -5.99
C ALA A 203 -14.01 6.57 -6.23
N ARG A 204 -13.30 6.96 -5.16
CA ARG A 204 -11.93 7.46 -5.26
C ARG A 204 -10.90 6.42 -5.70
N THR A 205 -11.23 5.13 -5.62
CA THR A 205 -10.36 4.02 -6.05
C THR A 205 -10.68 3.52 -7.46
N ALA A 206 -11.77 3.99 -8.06
CA ALA A 206 -12.31 3.50 -9.33
C ALA A 206 -11.69 4.17 -10.57
N ILE A 207 -10.43 4.63 -10.46
CA ILE A 207 -9.72 5.20 -11.61
C ILE A 207 -8.94 4.10 -12.32
N GLU A 208 -9.05 4.06 -13.66
CA GLU A 208 -8.23 3.25 -14.53
C GLU A 208 -7.36 4.18 -15.40
N ILE A 209 -6.12 3.79 -15.67
CA ILE A 209 -5.15 4.60 -16.42
C ILE A 209 -4.97 4.00 -17.80
N ASP A 210 -5.50 4.65 -18.81
CA ASP A 210 -5.32 4.31 -20.24
C ASP A 210 -4.71 5.47 -21.03
N THR A 211 -4.82 6.69 -20.54
CA THR A 211 -4.35 7.93 -21.15
C THR A 211 -3.40 8.69 -20.22
N GLU A 212 -2.63 9.64 -20.79
CA GLU A 212 -1.78 10.54 -19.98
C GLU A 212 -2.63 11.47 -19.08
N ASP A 213 -3.84 11.82 -19.47
CA ASP A 213 -4.74 12.64 -18.64
C ASP A 213 -5.19 11.86 -17.40
N GLU A 214 -5.57 10.59 -17.56
CA GLU A 214 -5.92 9.72 -16.42
C GLU A 214 -4.73 9.47 -15.50
N LEU A 215 -3.51 9.33 -16.05
CA LEU A 215 -2.29 9.26 -15.28
C LEU A 215 -2.06 10.56 -14.47
N ALA A 216 -2.30 11.72 -15.06
CA ALA A 216 -2.19 12.99 -14.36
C ALA A 216 -3.23 13.11 -13.24
N VAL A 217 -4.47 12.69 -13.48
CA VAL A 217 -5.53 12.65 -12.46
C VAL A 217 -5.16 11.67 -11.33
N ALA A 218 -4.68 10.47 -11.66
CA ALA A 218 -4.24 9.50 -10.66
C ALA A 218 -3.11 10.06 -9.77
N ARG A 219 -2.14 10.76 -10.37
CA ARG A 219 -1.07 11.41 -9.60
C ARG A 219 -1.59 12.49 -8.65
N ALA A 220 -2.56 13.27 -9.08
CA ALA A 220 -3.19 14.29 -8.24
C ALA A 220 -4.03 13.69 -7.10
N LEU A 221 -4.63 12.51 -7.33
CA LEU A 221 -5.42 11.79 -6.32
C LEU A 221 -4.54 11.02 -5.32
N ALA A 222 -3.32 10.62 -5.69
CA ALA A 222 -2.48 9.79 -4.85
C ALA A 222 -2.32 10.31 -3.41
N PRO A 223 -2.04 11.60 -3.15
CA PRO A 223 -1.94 12.10 -1.79
C PRO A 223 -3.24 12.01 -0.96
N LEU A 224 -4.38 11.87 -1.62
CA LEU A 224 -5.70 11.79 -0.97
C LEU A 224 -6.14 10.35 -0.74
N VAL A 225 -5.69 9.42 -1.59
CA VAL A 225 -6.06 8.00 -1.56
C VAL A 225 -5.01 7.17 -0.84
N ASP A 226 -3.74 7.43 -1.11
CA ASP A 226 -2.61 6.81 -0.42
C ASP A 226 -2.44 7.48 0.96
N ARG A 227 -3.45 7.36 1.79
CA ARG A 227 -3.23 7.71 3.20
C ARG A 227 -2.14 6.77 3.71
N PRO A 228 -1.02 7.32 4.19
CA PRO A 228 -0.01 6.50 4.82
C PRO A 228 -0.68 5.63 5.88
N GLU A 229 -0.35 4.33 5.91
CA GLU A 229 -0.89 3.42 6.93
C GLU A 229 -0.59 4.02 8.31
N PRO A 230 -1.62 4.30 9.13
CA PRO A 230 -1.39 4.85 10.46
C PRO A 230 -0.58 3.86 11.30
N LEU A 231 0.45 4.34 11.98
CA LEU A 231 1.31 3.52 12.84
C LEU A 231 0.85 3.65 14.29
N ASP A 232 0.10 2.67 14.77
CA ASP A 232 -0.36 2.63 16.17
C ASP A 232 0.75 2.11 17.08
N VAL A 233 1.63 3.03 17.49
CA VAL A 233 2.83 2.77 18.29
C VAL A 233 2.94 3.70 19.49
N ASP A 234 3.67 3.26 20.50
CA ASP A 234 3.93 4.03 21.71
C ASP A 234 5.28 4.75 21.67
N ALA A 235 6.22 4.28 20.83
CA ALA A 235 7.53 4.88 20.68
C ALA A 235 8.10 4.68 19.27
N VAL A 236 9.11 5.50 18.93
CA VAL A 236 9.84 5.48 17.67
C VAL A 236 11.33 5.32 17.92
N VAL A 237 11.97 4.41 17.22
CA VAL A 237 13.42 4.23 17.20
C VAL A 237 13.90 4.36 15.77
N THR A 238 14.98 5.08 15.54
CA THR A 238 15.52 5.30 14.20
C THR A 238 17.00 4.96 14.16
N ASP A 239 17.47 4.42 13.04
CA ASP A 239 18.89 4.54 12.70
C ASP A 239 19.23 6.00 12.39
N PHE A 240 20.50 6.30 12.13
CA PHE A 240 20.95 7.64 11.81
C PHE A 240 21.36 7.78 10.35
N ASP A 241 22.37 7.01 9.89
CA ASP A 241 22.85 7.08 8.52
C ASP A 241 21.88 6.37 7.57
N GLY A 242 21.58 7.00 6.43
CA GLY A 242 20.55 6.52 5.52
C GLY A 242 19.09 6.69 6.04
N VAL A 243 18.89 7.29 7.23
CA VAL A 243 17.58 7.62 7.81
C VAL A 243 17.47 9.11 8.07
N HIS A 244 18.29 9.67 8.97
CA HIS A 244 18.41 11.12 9.19
C HIS A 244 19.30 11.81 8.17
N THR A 245 20.15 11.06 7.47
CA THR A 245 21.04 11.47 6.39
C THR A 245 20.66 10.73 5.09
N ASP A 246 21.26 11.14 3.98
CA ASP A 246 21.11 10.51 2.67
C ASP A 246 22.17 9.42 2.40
N ASP A 247 22.70 8.82 3.47
CA ASP A 247 23.72 7.77 3.44
C ASP A 247 25.04 8.21 2.76
N THR A 248 25.29 9.53 2.72
CA THR A 248 26.52 10.11 2.16
C THR A 248 27.21 11.02 3.16
N ALA A 249 28.54 11.01 3.14
CA ALA A 249 29.36 11.90 3.92
C ALA A 249 30.31 12.72 3.03
N LEU A 250 30.53 13.97 3.41
CA LEU A 250 31.56 14.81 2.83
C LEU A 250 32.83 14.69 3.71
N LEU A 251 33.90 14.24 3.13
CA LEU A 251 35.21 14.11 3.79
C LEU A 251 36.20 15.15 3.24
N ASP A 252 36.77 15.96 4.13
CA ASP A 252 37.81 16.91 3.72
C ASP A 252 39.21 16.29 3.76
N GLN A 253 40.20 17.06 3.29
CA GLN A 253 41.61 16.61 3.25
C GLN A 253 42.25 16.39 4.65
N HIS A 254 41.60 16.83 5.70
CA HIS A 254 42.02 16.66 7.09
C HIS A 254 41.33 15.49 7.78
N GLY A 255 40.48 14.77 7.06
CA GLY A 255 39.70 13.66 7.58
C GLY A 255 38.45 14.11 8.39
N VAL A 256 38.07 15.39 8.26
CA VAL A 256 36.84 15.86 8.91
C VAL A 256 35.64 15.47 8.06
N GLU A 257 34.75 14.69 8.66
CA GLU A 257 33.52 14.25 8.05
C GLU A 257 32.37 15.16 8.40
N THR A 258 31.54 15.47 7.42
CA THR A 258 30.29 16.22 7.58
C THR A 258 29.14 15.51 6.86
N VAL A 259 27.95 15.55 7.46
CA VAL A 259 26.73 14.98 6.88
C VAL A 259 25.64 16.03 6.74
N ARG A 260 24.76 15.83 5.78
CA ARG A 260 23.57 16.65 5.58
C ARG A 260 22.40 16.03 6.33
N VAL A 261 21.62 16.86 7.04
CA VAL A 261 20.39 16.45 7.74
C VAL A 261 19.21 17.30 7.31
N SER A 262 18.02 16.69 7.25
CA SER A 262 16.79 17.38 6.87
C SER A 262 16.23 18.24 8.01
N ARG A 263 15.76 19.47 7.68
CA ARG A 263 15.01 20.31 8.61
C ARG A 263 13.57 19.79 8.78
N SER A 264 13.02 19.17 7.73
CA SER A 264 11.70 18.54 7.76
C SER A 264 11.65 17.43 8.81
N ASP A 265 12.68 16.57 8.86
CA ASP A 265 12.82 15.52 9.87
C ASP A 265 12.87 16.07 11.29
N GLY A 266 13.60 17.20 11.47
CA GLY A 266 13.61 17.89 12.76
C GLY A 266 12.22 18.37 13.19
N MET A 267 11.37 18.76 12.25
CA MET A 267 9.98 19.11 12.56
C MET A 267 9.17 17.86 12.92
N GLY A 268 9.34 16.74 12.20
CA GLY A 268 8.72 15.45 12.53
C GLY A 268 9.03 15.01 13.96
N VAL A 269 10.30 15.04 14.35
CA VAL A 269 10.74 14.75 15.74
C VAL A 269 10.07 15.70 16.74
N SER A 270 10.01 17.00 16.43
CA SER A 270 9.35 17.98 17.30
C SER A 270 7.86 17.68 17.51
N LEU A 271 7.16 17.23 16.47
CA LEU A 271 5.75 16.88 16.57
C LEU A 271 5.53 15.63 17.43
N LEU A 272 6.32 14.57 17.21
CA LEU A 272 6.27 13.36 18.03
C LEU A 272 6.52 13.67 19.51
N ARG A 273 7.54 14.48 19.82
CA ARG A 273 7.82 14.90 21.19
C ARG A 273 6.67 15.66 21.84
N ARG A 274 6.03 16.60 21.10
CA ARG A 274 4.85 17.32 21.59
C ARG A 274 3.67 16.39 21.85
N ALA A 275 3.56 15.30 21.11
CA ALA A 275 2.55 14.27 21.30
C ALA A 275 2.94 13.25 22.41
N GLY A 276 4.05 13.46 23.08
CA GLY A 276 4.52 12.59 24.17
C GLY A 276 5.03 11.23 23.69
N VAL A 277 5.47 11.11 22.42
CA VAL A 277 6.06 9.88 21.87
C VAL A 277 7.54 9.86 22.16
N PRO A 278 8.06 8.90 22.94
CA PRO A 278 9.50 8.68 23.15
C PRO A 278 10.21 8.37 21.82
N ILE A 279 11.43 8.93 21.66
CA ILE A 279 12.23 8.75 20.45
C ILE A 279 13.66 8.40 20.86
N LEU A 280 14.21 7.35 20.22
CA LEU A 280 15.61 6.96 20.33
C LEU A 280 16.27 7.01 18.95
N ILE A 281 17.47 7.61 18.88
CA ILE A 281 18.40 7.42 17.75
C ILE A 281 19.41 6.34 18.15
N LEU A 282 19.51 5.28 17.35
CA LEU A 282 20.33 4.11 17.62
C LEU A 282 21.28 3.85 16.47
N SER A 283 22.56 4.19 16.62
CA SER A 283 23.57 4.15 15.55
C SER A 283 24.80 3.34 15.91
N THR A 284 25.37 2.66 14.95
CA THR A 284 26.72 2.04 15.04
C THR A 284 27.84 3.06 14.89
N GLU A 285 27.53 4.26 14.37
CA GLU A 285 28.50 5.29 14.04
C GLU A 285 29.15 5.90 15.29
N ALA A 286 30.47 6.15 15.20
CA ALA A 286 31.26 6.78 16.23
C ALA A 286 31.35 8.30 16.09
N ASN A 287 30.95 8.85 14.94
CA ASN A 287 31.06 10.28 14.64
C ASN A 287 30.21 11.12 15.62
N PRO A 288 30.79 12.16 16.28
CA PRO A 288 30.06 13.03 17.22
C PRO A 288 28.84 13.74 16.63
N VAL A 289 28.68 13.76 15.32
CA VAL A 289 27.53 14.37 14.64
C VAL A 289 26.20 13.76 15.09
N VAL A 290 26.17 12.45 15.35
CA VAL A 290 24.97 11.72 15.82
C VAL A 290 24.49 12.31 17.15
N THR A 291 25.39 12.35 18.17
CA THR A 291 25.08 12.95 19.48
C THR A 291 24.76 14.44 19.39
N ALA A 292 25.45 15.20 18.53
CA ALA A 292 25.19 16.62 18.33
C ALA A 292 23.77 16.84 17.77
N ARG A 293 23.36 15.99 16.81
CA ARG A 293 22.00 16.04 16.24
C ARG A 293 20.95 15.64 17.25
N ALA A 294 21.14 14.53 17.97
CA ALA A 294 20.21 14.06 19.00
C ALA A 294 19.99 15.12 20.10
N ARG A 295 21.08 15.75 20.56
CA ARG A 295 21.00 16.86 21.53
C ARG A 295 20.19 18.03 21.00
N LYS A 296 20.40 18.42 19.72
CA LYS A 296 19.64 19.50 19.10
C LYS A 296 18.15 19.15 18.98
N LEU A 297 17.83 17.88 18.72
CA LEU A 297 16.47 17.40 18.63
C LEU A 297 15.83 17.16 20.01
N GLY A 298 16.64 17.00 21.05
CA GLY A 298 16.21 16.71 22.43
C GLY A 298 15.63 15.31 22.55
N VAL A 299 16.28 14.31 21.96
CA VAL A 299 15.88 12.90 21.96
C VAL A 299 16.99 12.04 22.54
N ASP A 300 16.64 10.83 22.95
CA ASP A 300 17.60 9.83 23.42
C ASP A 300 18.52 9.38 22.27
N VAL A 301 19.74 9.00 22.64
CA VAL A 301 20.74 8.51 21.66
C VAL A 301 21.60 7.41 22.28
N VAL A 302 21.76 6.34 21.53
CA VAL A 302 22.79 5.32 21.75
C VAL A 302 23.60 5.23 20.46
N GLN A 303 24.90 5.56 20.54
CA GLN A 303 25.83 5.48 19.40
C GLN A 303 27.02 4.56 19.74
N GLN A 304 27.83 4.22 18.73
CA GLN A 304 28.91 3.21 18.85
C GLN A 304 28.37 1.85 19.33
N CYS A 305 27.21 1.47 18.84
CA CYS A 305 26.47 0.32 19.33
C CYS A 305 26.55 -0.84 18.32
N ASP A 306 27.40 -1.83 18.61
CA ASP A 306 27.53 -3.03 17.75
C ASP A 306 26.30 -3.95 17.86
N ASP A 307 25.66 -4.02 19.02
CA ASP A 307 24.42 -4.81 19.23
C ASP A 307 23.22 -3.88 19.42
N LYS A 308 22.72 -3.38 18.27
CA LYS A 308 21.52 -2.53 18.24
C LYS A 308 20.30 -3.20 18.90
N ALA A 309 20.13 -4.51 18.73
CA ALA A 309 18.96 -5.21 19.28
C ALA A 309 19.01 -5.28 20.82
N ALA A 310 20.17 -5.51 21.41
CA ALA A 310 20.33 -5.49 22.87
C ALA A 310 20.10 -4.08 23.44
N ALA A 311 20.62 -3.04 22.78
CA ALA A 311 20.41 -1.66 23.19
C ALA A 311 18.93 -1.25 23.10
N LEU A 312 18.25 -1.65 22.02
CA LEU A 312 16.81 -1.41 21.85
C LEU A 312 15.99 -2.08 22.97
N ARG A 313 16.29 -3.34 23.31
CA ARG A 313 15.62 -4.03 24.42
C ARG A 313 15.86 -3.34 25.76
N ALA A 314 17.09 -2.89 26.03
CA ALA A 314 17.42 -2.19 27.26
C ALA A 314 16.66 -0.87 27.38
N TRP A 315 16.66 -0.05 26.34
CA TRP A 315 15.92 1.21 26.29
C TRP A 315 14.41 1.00 26.42
N ALA A 316 13.85 0.00 25.72
CA ALA A 316 12.44 -0.33 25.80
C ALA A 316 12.04 -0.76 27.23
N ALA A 317 12.87 -1.56 27.89
CA ALA A 317 12.64 -1.98 29.28
C ALA A 317 12.70 -0.80 30.27
N GLU A 318 13.66 0.11 30.12
CA GLU A 318 13.77 1.33 30.92
C GLU A 318 12.52 2.20 30.83
N HIS A 319 11.98 2.35 29.60
CA HIS A 319 10.77 3.13 29.32
C HIS A 319 9.46 2.34 29.52
N ARG A 320 9.53 1.06 29.90
CA ARG A 320 8.38 0.15 30.08
C ARG A 320 7.52 0.02 28.81
N LEU A 321 8.17 0.00 27.65
CA LEU A 321 7.54 -0.09 26.35
C LEU A 321 7.57 -1.54 25.84
N PRO A 322 6.44 -2.12 25.43
CA PRO A 322 6.47 -3.41 24.78
C PRO A 322 7.03 -3.26 23.35
N LEU A 323 7.95 -4.14 22.95
CA LEU A 323 8.57 -4.11 21.60
C LEU A 323 7.53 -4.16 20.49
N SER A 324 6.39 -4.83 20.70
CA SER A 324 5.27 -4.89 19.76
C SER A 324 4.61 -3.53 19.47
N ARG A 325 4.87 -2.52 20.33
CA ARG A 325 4.35 -1.15 20.21
C ARG A 325 5.42 -0.14 19.81
N ILE A 326 6.56 -0.60 19.31
CA ILE A 326 7.67 0.24 18.84
C ILE A 326 7.75 0.18 17.32
N ALA A 327 7.88 1.35 16.68
CA ALA A 327 8.31 1.46 15.30
C ALA A 327 9.83 1.64 15.26
N TYR A 328 10.53 0.79 14.50
CA TYR A 328 11.94 0.94 14.18
C TYR A 328 12.10 1.31 12.72
N LEU A 329 12.75 2.44 12.43
CA LEU A 329 13.04 2.91 11.08
C LEU A 329 14.52 2.69 10.77
N GLY A 330 14.80 1.84 9.78
CA GLY A 330 16.15 1.51 9.34
C GLY A 330 16.31 1.48 7.83
N ASN A 331 17.56 1.26 7.36
CA ASN A 331 17.89 1.24 5.95
C ASN A 331 18.85 0.11 5.54
N ASP A 332 19.72 -0.40 6.44
CA ASP A 332 20.76 -1.36 6.05
C ASP A 332 20.80 -2.61 6.95
N ALA A 333 21.66 -3.55 6.60
CA ALA A 333 21.73 -4.90 7.16
C ALA A 333 21.96 -4.93 8.70
N ASN A 334 22.63 -3.92 9.25
CA ASN A 334 22.83 -3.74 10.70
C ASN A 334 21.53 -3.46 11.46
N ASP A 335 20.44 -3.12 10.77
CA ASP A 335 19.10 -2.89 11.36
C ASP A 335 18.24 -4.15 11.44
N LEU A 336 18.57 -5.20 10.68
CA LEU A 336 17.78 -6.43 10.65
C LEU A 336 17.46 -7.00 12.03
N PRO A 337 18.42 -7.09 12.98
CA PRO A 337 18.13 -7.61 14.31
C PRO A 337 17.12 -6.77 15.10
N CYS A 338 17.02 -5.47 14.84
CA CYS A 338 16.02 -4.57 15.43
C CYS A 338 14.65 -4.74 14.76
N LEU A 339 14.63 -4.81 13.42
CA LEU A 339 13.40 -4.99 12.64
C LEU A 339 12.70 -6.31 12.98
N GLU A 340 13.45 -7.37 13.29
CA GLU A 340 12.92 -8.68 13.65
C GLU A 340 12.23 -8.73 15.02
N ILE A 341 12.54 -7.82 15.93
CA ILE A 341 12.03 -7.84 17.30
C ILE A 341 10.94 -6.83 17.61
N VAL A 342 10.73 -5.83 16.73
CA VAL A 342 9.70 -4.80 16.92
C VAL A 342 8.39 -5.19 16.25
N GLY A 343 7.27 -4.64 16.74
CA GLY A 343 5.96 -4.86 16.10
C GLY A 343 5.76 -4.08 14.81
N TRP A 344 6.54 -3.01 14.61
CA TRP A 344 6.45 -2.15 13.44
C TRP A 344 7.82 -1.94 12.80
N PRO A 345 8.34 -2.94 12.05
CA PRO A 345 9.53 -2.76 11.23
C PRO A 345 9.20 -1.83 10.06
N VAL A 346 9.84 -0.67 10.04
CA VAL A 346 9.68 0.40 9.03
C VAL A 346 11.02 0.64 8.36
N VAL A 347 11.01 0.86 7.04
CA VAL A 347 12.23 1.13 6.29
C VAL A 347 12.03 2.27 5.29
N VAL A 348 13.12 2.93 4.92
CA VAL A 348 13.13 3.90 3.82
C VAL A 348 13.01 3.19 2.46
N PRO A 349 12.50 3.87 1.40
CA PRO A 349 12.29 3.22 0.09
C PRO A 349 13.60 2.81 -0.62
N ASP A 350 14.70 3.42 -0.28
CA ASP A 350 16.05 3.16 -0.79
C ASP A 350 16.88 2.22 0.11
N ALA A 351 16.27 1.61 1.13
CA ALA A 351 16.88 0.62 1.99
C ALA A 351 17.40 -0.61 1.21
N HIS A 352 18.42 -1.27 1.76
CA HIS A 352 18.97 -2.50 1.19
C HIS A 352 17.86 -3.55 0.94
N PRO A 353 17.88 -4.30 -0.18
CA PRO A 353 16.79 -5.23 -0.56
C PRO A 353 16.42 -6.26 0.52
N ARG A 354 17.40 -6.78 1.26
CA ARG A 354 17.15 -7.73 2.37
C ARG A 354 16.40 -7.08 3.53
N VAL A 355 16.67 -5.82 3.80
CA VAL A 355 16.04 -5.03 4.87
C VAL A 355 14.62 -4.67 4.47
N ARG A 356 14.40 -4.29 3.22
CA ARG A 356 13.05 -4.06 2.66
C ARG A 356 12.17 -5.31 2.74
N ALA A 357 12.76 -6.51 2.55
CA ALA A 357 12.00 -7.76 2.65
C ALA A 357 11.54 -8.09 4.09
N ALA A 358 12.22 -7.56 5.12
CA ALA A 358 11.85 -7.73 6.52
C ALA A 358 10.86 -6.65 7.01
N ALA A 359 10.59 -5.62 6.20
CA ALA A 359 9.76 -4.50 6.59
C ALA A 359 8.27 -4.85 6.56
N ARG A 360 7.53 -4.36 7.55
CA ARG A 360 6.07 -4.27 7.53
C ARG A 360 5.61 -3.04 6.74
N VAL A 361 6.35 -1.94 6.85
CA VAL A 361 6.04 -0.67 6.20
C VAL A 361 7.29 -0.15 5.48
N VAL A 362 7.13 0.21 4.22
CA VAL A 362 8.12 0.97 3.45
C VAL A 362 7.60 2.40 3.34
N LEU A 363 8.39 3.38 3.77
CA LEU A 363 8.03 4.79 3.65
C LEU A 363 8.03 5.25 2.19
N ASP A 364 7.39 6.37 1.91
CA ASP A 364 7.38 6.97 0.58
C ASP A 364 8.57 7.92 0.37
N THR A 365 9.17 8.39 1.47
CA THR A 365 10.23 9.40 1.49
C THR A 365 11.58 8.78 1.83
N PRO A 366 12.64 9.02 1.01
CA PRO A 366 13.97 8.48 1.27
C PRO A 366 14.66 9.11 2.47
N GLY A 367 15.70 8.44 2.97
CA GLY A 367 16.51 8.93 4.07
C GLY A 367 17.12 10.30 3.81
N GLY A 368 17.23 11.13 4.84
CA GLY A 368 17.77 12.48 4.76
C GLY A 368 16.94 13.51 3.99
N ASP A 369 15.77 13.11 3.47
CA ASP A 369 14.90 13.98 2.67
C ASP A 369 13.46 14.08 3.23
N GLY A 370 13.25 13.67 4.47
CA GLY A 370 11.96 13.75 5.14
C GLY A 370 11.39 12.40 5.61
N ALA A 371 12.17 11.32 5.61
CA ALA A 371 11.72 9.99 6.06
C ALA A 371 11.21 9.98 7.50
N VAL A 372 11.92 10.66 8.41
CA VAL A 372 11.50 10.75 9.82
C VAL A 372 10.23 11.61 9.94
N ARG A 373 10.04 12.58 9.05
CA ARG A 373 8.80 13.37 8.97
C ARG A 373 7.62 12.52 8.51
N ASP A 374 7.78 11.71 7.48
CA ASP A 374 6.77 10.77 6.97
C ASP A 374 6.36 9.79 8.08
N LEU A 375 7.32 9.16 8.76
CA LEU A 375 7.08 8.30 9.92
C LEU A 375 6.27 9.02 11.01
N ALA A 376 6.66 10.24 11.36
CA ALA A 376 6.00 11.03 12.40
C ALA A 376 4.53 11.31 12.06
N GLU A 377 4.23 11.64 10.80
CA GLU A 377 2.86 11.91 10.35
C GLU A 377 1.98 10.66 10.42
N ARG A 378 2.53 9.47 10.09
CA ARG A 378 1.83 8.20 10.21
C ARG A 378 1.52 7.84 11.66
N VAL A 379 2.45 8.07 12.58
CA VAL A 379 2.24 7.85 14.02
C VAL A 379 1.18 8.79 14.58
N LEU A 380 1.23 10.07 14.22
CA LEU A 380 0.25 11.07 14.69
C LEU A 380 -1.13 10.81 14.12
N SER A 381 -1.23 10.42 12.84
CA SER A 381 -2.49 10.04 12.21
C SER A 381 -3.18 8.86 12.91
N ALA A 382 -2.43 7.89 13.44
CA ALA A 382 -3.00 6.80 14.22
C ALA A 382 -3.61 7.30 15.55
N ARG A 383 -2.97 8.25 16.19
CA ARG A 383 -3.44 8.83 17.47
C ARG A 383 -4.67 9.69 17.29
N ASP A 384 -4.76 10.45 16.19
CA ASP A 384 -5.93 11.27 15.87
C ASP A 384 -7.16 10.42 15.48
N ALA A 385 -6.95 9.21 14.97
CA ALA A 385 -8.01 8.28 14.59
C ALA A 385 -8.53 7.44 15.78
N ALA A 386 -7.80 7.38 16.90
CA ALA A 386 -8.25 6.68 18.10
C ALA A 386 -9.45 7.44 18.71
N PRO A 387 -10.61 6.77 18.99
CA PRO A 387 -11.72 7.43 19.66
C PRO A 387 -11.22 7.96 21.01
N ALA A 388 -11.50 9.23 21.31
CA ALA A 388 -11.16 9.84 22.59
C ALA A 388 -11.64 8.91 23.72
N ALA A 389 -10.70 8.36 24.48
CA ALA A 389 -11.03 7.56 25.64
C ALA A 389 -11.96 8.41 26.53
N SER A 390 -13.18 7.93 26.73
CA SER A 390 -14.16 8.58 27.58
C SER A 390 -13.53 8.90 28.92
N LEU A 391 -13.36 10.17 29.20
CA LEU A 391 -12.96 10.65 30.52
C LEU A 391 -13.98 10.07 31.55
N PRO A 392 -13.51 9.50 32.65
CA PRO A 392 -14.43 9.04 33.69
C PRO A 392 -15.27 10.23 34.14
N GLY A 393 -16.59 10.06 34.05
CA GLY A 393 -17.58 11.10 34.30
C GLY A 393 -17.32 11.81 35.63
N SER A 394 -17.16 13.11 35.56
CA SER A 394 -17.31 13.99 36.70
C SER A 394 -18.76 13.86 37.20
N GLY A 395 -18.93 13.08 38.26
CA GLY A 395 -20.21 13.01 38.97
C GLY A 395 -20.58 14.39 39.46
N VAL A 396 -21.54 15.00 38.78
CA VAL A 396 -22.22 16.18 39.29
C VAL A 396 -23.10 15.72 40.43
N ALA A 397 -22.65 15.98 41.68
CA ALA A 397 -23.48 15.82 42.85
C ALA A 397 -24.70 16.73 42.77
N ALA A 398 -25.87 16.13 42.76
CA ALA A 398 -27.15 16.88 42.83
C ALA A 398 -27.22 17.63 44.16
N ALA A 399 -27.40 18.94 44.13
CA ALA A 399 -27.69 19.76 45.28
C ALA A 399 -29.10 19.45 45.83
N PRO A 400 -29.31 19.44 47.16
CA PRO A 400 -30.61 19.18 47.75
C PRO A 400 -31.57 20.36 47.54
N THR A 401 -32.75 20.05 47.07
CA THR A 401 -33.91 20.95 47.00
C THR A 401 -34.31 21.42 48.38
N LYS A 402 -34.24 22.71 48.64
CA LYS A 402 -34.86 23.32 49.84
C LYS A 402 -36.35 23.43 49.57
N GLU A 403 -37.13 22.68 50.33
CA GLU A 403 -38.57 23.01 50.60
C GLU A 403 -38.63 24.26 51.44
N ASN A 404 -39.50 25.17 51.10
CA ASN A 404 -39.87 26.35 51.85
C ASN A 404 -41.34 26.29 52.19
N PRO A 405 -41.79 26.72 53.39
CA PRO A 405 -43.09 26.47 54.02
C PRO A 405 -44.27 27.17 53.36
#